data_7da274b8aad4dd70dd3091f1f05f6cc0
#
_entry.id   7da274b8aad4dd70dd3091f1f05f6cc0
#
_cell.length_a   1.000
_cell.length_b   1.000
_cell.length_c   1.000
_cell.angle_alpha   90.00
_cell.angle_beta   90.00
_cell.angle_gamma   90.00
#
_symmetry.space_group_name_H-M   'P 1'
#
loop_
_entity.id
_entity.type
_entity.pdbx_description
1 polymer ?
#
loop_
_entity_poly.entity_id
_entity_poly.type
_entity_poly.pdbx_seq_one_letter_code
_entity_poly.pdbx_strand_id
1 'polypeptide(L)'
;MSNTYSPWRELSDLPHIDLVWEPLVGHLGEYRHWRRQIALDPRMHRHQARSVLCHELRHVERCDMLTDCSRANLRQEQWADRDAARLLIDVHDLGEVVAAHGEHHVTLARELRVSLHTIRVRLTNLHPAELHYLRRRLKEVG
;
A
#
# COMPACT_ATOMS: atom_id res chain seq x y z
N MET A 1 11.40 -9.91 12.72
CA MET A 1 12.06 -9.15 11.66
C MET A 1 11.09 -8.18 11.02
N SER A 2 11.44 -6.94 10.91
CA SER A 2 10.54 -5.92 10.39
C SER A 2 10.87 -5.59 8.94
N ASN A 3 9.83 -5.24 8.19
CA ASN A 3 9.97 -4.74 6.85
C ASN A 3 10.71 -3.40 6.87
N THR A 4 11.80 -3.29 6.11
CA THR A 4 12.64 -2.08 6.04
C THR A 4 12.20 -1.10 4.96
N TYR A 5 11.19 -1.44 4.16
CA TYR A 5 10.70 -0.57 3.10
C TYR A 5 10.03 0.68 3.66
N SER A 6 10.37 1.85 3.09
CA SER A 6 9.74 3.13 3.41
C SER A 6 9.41 3.89 2.12
N PRO A 7 8.15 4.23 1.89
CA PRO A 7 7.79 5.03 0.72
C PRO A 7 8.39 6.44 0.77
N TRP A 8 8.60 6.99 1.97
CA TRP A 8 9.25 8.30 2.13
C TRP A 8 10.70 8.26 1.65
N ARG A 9 11.41 7.18 1.94
CA ARG A 9 12.78 6.98 1.45
C ARG A 9 12.79 6.79 -0.06
N GLU A 10 11.88 5.98 -0.58
CA GLU A 10 11.73 5.80 -2.04
C GLU A 10 11.52 7.15 -2.73
N LEU A 11 10.61 7.98 -2.20
CA LEU A 11 10.36 9.31 -2.75
C LEU A 11 11.62 10.18 -2.72
N SER A 12 12.39 10.12 -1.64
CA SER A 12 13.62 10.92 -1.52
C SER A 12 14.68 10.53 -2.56
N ASP A 13 14.61 9.32 -3.08
CA ASP A 13 15.49 8.84 -4.15
C ASP A 13 15.00 9.23 -5.55
N LEU A 14 13.88 9.96 -5.64
CA LEU A 14 13.27 10.41 -6.90
C LEU A 14 13.25 11.94 -6.96
N PRO A 15 14.42 12.60 -7.18
CA PRO A 15 14.50 14.07 -7.11
C PRO A 15 13.67 14.80 -8.18
N HIS A 16 13.23 14.09 -9.22
CA HIS A 16 12.39 14.63 -10.29
C HIS A 16 10.89 14.57 -9.97
N ILE A 17 10.50 13.98 -8.84
CA ILE A 17 9.10 13.91 -8.40
C ILE A 17 8.91 14.86 -7.22
N ASP A 18 7.99 15.79 -7.36
CA ASP A 18 7.63 16.72 -6.29
C ASP A 18 6.46 16.19 -5.48
N LEU A 19 6.50 16.40 -4.18
CA LEU A 19 5.40 16.09 -3.28
C LEU A 19 4.71 17.39 -2.88
N VAL A 20 3.38 17.45 -3.03
CA VAL A 20 2.57 18.55 -2.54
C VAL A 20 1.47 18.02 -1.64
N TRP A 21 1.09 18.83 -0.65
CA TRP A 21 0.00 18.54 0.27
C TRP A 21 -1.14 19.49 -0.03
N GLU A 22 -2.27 18.96 -0.46
CA GLU A 22 -3.45 19.77 -0.75
C GLU A 22 -4.72 18.95 -0.56
N PRO A 23 -5.83 19.57 -0.12
CA PRO A 23 -7.10 18.87 -0.04
C PRO A 23 -7.53 18.36 -1.42
N LEU A 24 -7.93 17.09 -1.49
CA LEU A 24 -8.39 16.46 -2.71
C LEU A 24 -9.86 16.08 -2.58
N VAL A 25 -10.57 15.97 -3.70
CA VAL A 25 -11.99 15.62 -3.73
C VAL A 25 -12.15 14.23 -4.32
N GLY A 26 -12.76 13.32 -3.55
CA GLY A 26 -13.07 11.96 -4.00
C GLY A 26 -11.90 10.97 -3.92
N HIS A 27 -10.71 11.42 -3.53
CA HIS A 27 -9.53 10.57 -3.37
C HIS A 27 -8.55 11.22 -2.40
N LEU A 28 -7.55 10.46 -1.94
CA LEU A 28 -6.61 10.92 -0.91
C LEU A 28 -5.19 11.13 -1.44
N GLY A 29 -4.90 10.63 -2.62
CA GLY A 29 -3.63 10.82 -3.31
C GLY A 29 -3.82 10.83 -4.81
N GLU A 30 -2.83 11.39 -5.51
CA GLU A 30 -2.90 11.54 -6.96
C GLU A 30 -1.49 11.67 -7.53
N TYR A 31 -1.17 10.87 -8.54
CA TYR A 31 0.03 11.07 -9.34
C TYR A 31 -0.30 11.83 -10.62
N ARG A 32 0.35 12.98 -10.78
CA ARG A 32 0.20 13.87 -11.95
C ARG A 32 1.40 13.67 -12.87
N HIS A 33 1.28 12.77 -13.80
CA HIS A 33 2.40 12.33 -14.65
C HIS A 33 3.10 13.49 -15.36
N TRP A 34 2.33 14.36 -16.01
CA TRP A 34 2.88 15.47 -16.79
C TRP A 34 3.52 16.58 -15.94
N ARG A 35 3.15 16.66 -14.68
CA ARG A 35 3.72 17.60 -13.71
C ARG A 35 4.84 16.98 -12.88
N ARG A 36 5.04 15.68 -13.01
CA ARG A 36 5.95 14.89 -12.17
C ARG A 36 5.74 15.20 -10.70
N GLN A 37 4.50 15.08 -10.28
CA GLN A 37 4.06 15.52 -8.96
C GLN A 37 3.14 14.48 -8.33
N ILE A 38 3.34 14.22 -7.04
CA ILE A 38 2.40 13.48 -6.22
C ILE A 38 1.72 14.47 -5.28
N ALA A 39 0.38 14.48 -5.27
CA ALA A 39 -0.42 15.23 -4.32
C ALA A 39 -0.98 14.28 -3.28
N LEU A 40 -0.86 14.66 -2.00
CA LEU A 40 -1.44 13.92 -0.89
C LEU A 40 -2.36 14.84 -0.09
N ASP A 41 -3.48 14.30 0.36
CA ASP A 41 -4.42 15.04 1.18
C ASP A 41 -3.88 15.15 2.62
N PRO A 42 -3.73 16.36 3.16
CA PRO A 42 -3.14 16.56 4.49
C PRO A 42 -4.04 16.11 5.64
N ARG A 43 -5.30 15.74 5.38
CA ARG A 43 -6.25 15.28 6.41
C ARG A 43 -6.03 13.83 6.81
N MET A 44 -5.20 13.08 6.08
CA MET A 44 -4.86 11.70 6.41
C MET A 44 -4.02 11.61 7.68
N HIS A 45 -4.23 10.57 8.50
CA HIS A 45 -3.27 10.23 9.53
C HIS A 45 -2.06 9.52 8.89
N ARG A 46 -0.98 9.38 9.66
CA ARG A 46 0.34 8.97 9.12
C ARG A 46 0.36 7.58 8.46
N HIS A 47 -0.37 6.59 9.00
CA HIS A 47 -0.39 5.24 8.40
C HIS A 47 -1.11 5.25 7.06
N GLN A 48 -2.18 6.03 6.97
CA GLN A 48 -2.93 6.22 5.73
C GLN A 48 -2.07 6.95 4.70
N ALA A 49 -1.41 8.04 5.09
CA ALA A 49 -0.51 8.78 4.21
C ALA A 49 0.63 7.91 3.69
N ARG A 50 1.22 7.08 4.55
CA ARG A 50 2.25 6.12 4.17
C ARG A 50 1.76 5.15 3.11
N SER A 51 0.57 4.60 3.29
CA SER A 51 -0.02 3.64 2.35
C SER A 51 -0.40 4.30 1.03
N VAL A 52 -0.98 5.49 1.07
CA VAL A 52 -1.37 6.24 -0.14
C VAL A 52 -0.12 6.66 -0.93
N LEU A 53 0.92 7.14 -0.26
CA LEU A 53 2.17 7.48 -0.94
C LEU A 53 2.77 6.26 -1.66
N CYS A 54 2.80 5.10 -1.01
CA CYS A 54 3.30 3.87 -1.63
C CYS A 54 2.51 3.54 -2.90
N HIS A 55 1.18 3.66 -2.85
CA HIS A 55 0.30 3.46 -4.00
C HIS A 55 0.65 4.41 -5.15
N GLU A 56 0.78 5.70 -4.86
CA GLU A 56 1.11 6.69 -5.90
C GLU A 56 2.50 6.47 -6.49
N LEU A 57 3.46 6.02 -5.68
CA LEU A 57 4.79 5.66 -6.18
C LEU A 57 4.76 4.47 -7.13
N ARG A 58 3.78 3.55 -6.99
CA ARG A 58 3.59 2.46 -7.97
C ARG A 58 3.14 3.00 -9.32
N HIS A 59 2.31 4.05 -9.33
CA HIS A 59 1.95 4.75 -10.57
C HIS A 59 3.17 5.43 -11.20
N VAL A 60 4.02 6.06 -10.40
CA VAL A 60 5.28 6.66 -10.89
C VAL A 60 6.15 5.60 -11.56
N GLU A 61 6.36 4.47 -10.90
CA GLU A 61 7.20 3.38 -11.38
C GLU A 61 6.76 2.85 -12.74
N ARG A 62 5.45 2.78 -12.98
CA ARG A 62 4.86 2.30 -14.23
C ARG A 62 4.65 3.39 -15.26
N CYS A 63 4.91 4.65 -14.92
CA CYS A 63 4.56 5.80 -15.76
C CYS A 63 3.05 5.82 -16.10
N ASP A 64 2.22 5.45 -15.14
CA ASP A 64 0.77 5.39 -15.34
C ASP A 64 0.18 6.77 -15.61
N MET A 65 -0.79 6.82 -16.52
CA MET A 65 -1.51 8.04 -16.89
C MET A 65 -2.99 7.76 -16.92
N LEU A 66 -3.78 8.75 -16.53
CA LEU A 66 -5.22 8.69 -16.71
C LEU A 66 -5.55 8.60 -18.20
N THR A 67 -6.40 7.66 -18.57
CA THR A 67 -6.82 7.43 -19.96
C THR A 67 -8.32 7.65 -20.09
N ASP A 68 -8.83 7.66 -21.35
CA ASP A 68 -10.25 7.71 -21.62
C ASP A 68 -10.94 6.33 -21.40
N CYS A 69 -10.14 5.29 -21.17
CA CYS A 69 -10.65 3.94 -20.95
C CYS A 69 -10.80 3.64 -19.47
N SER A 70 -12.03 3.59 -18.97
CA SER A 70 -12.31 3.31 -17.55
C SER A 70 -11.75 1.96 -17.10
N ARG A 71 -11.79 0.94 -17.97
CA ARG A 71 -11.25 -0.39 -17.67
C ARG A 71 -9.73 -0.35 -17.50
N ALA A 72 -9.03 0.40 -18.34
CA ALA A 72 -7.57 0.54 -18.25
C ALA A 72 -7.19 1.29 -16.97
N ASN A 73 -7.91 2.34 -16.62
CA ASN A 73 -7.69 3.10 -15.38
C ASN A 73 -7.91 2.23 -14.14
N LEU A 74 -8.99 1.44 -14.12
CA LEU A 74 -9.27 0.52 -13.02
C LEU A 74 -8.15 -0.53 -12.87
N ARG A 75 -7.62 -1.02 -13.98
CA ARG A 75 -6.53 -2.00 -13.98
C ARG A 75 -5.25 -1.41 -13.39
N GLN A 76 -4.93 -0.16 -13.74
CA GLN A 76 -3.79 0.57 -13.15
C GLN A 76 -3.95 0.67 -11.64
N GLU A 77 -5.14 1.04 -11.17
CA GLU A 77 -5.43 1.15 -9.73
C GLU A 77 -5.28 -0.19 -9.00
N GLN A 78 -5.81 -1.27 -9.58
CA GLN A 78 -5.72 -2.61 -8.98
C GLN A 78 -4.26 -3.09 -8.89
N TRP A 79 -3.46 -2.84 -9.90
CA TRP A 79 -2.02 -3.21 -9.88
C TRP A 79 -1.27 -2.38 -8.84
N ALA A 80 -1.51 -1.08 -8.78
CA ALA A 80 -0.88 -0.22 -7.79
C ALA A 80 -1.23 -0.65 -6.36
N ASP A 81 -2.49 -0.95 -6.10
CA ASP A 81 -2.95 -1.46 -4.80
C ASP A 81 -2.23 -2.75 -4.40
N ARG A 82 -2.18 -3.72 -5.30
CA ARG A 82 -1.55 -5.02 -5.02
C ARG A 82 -0.06 -4.89 -4.76
N ASP A 83 0.64 -4.13 -5.61
CA ASP A 83 2.08 -3.96 -5.49
C ASP A 83 2.42 -3.17 -4.22
N ALA A 84 1.66 -2.12 -3.92
CA ALA A 84 1.84 -1.35 -2.70
C ALA A 84 1.64 -2.23 -1.45
N ALA A 85 0.58 -3.03 -1.43
CA ALA A 85 0.29 -3.90 -0.30
C ALA A 85 1.42 -4.91 -0.06
N ARG A 86 2.00 -5.47 -1.12
CA ARG A 86 3.14 -6.40 -1.01
C ARG A 86 4.41 -5.74 -0.47
N LEU A 87 4.69 -4.51 -0.89
CA LEU A 87 5.83 -3.76 -0.40
C LEU A 87 5.68 -3.37 1.07
N LEU A 88 4.47 -2.94 1.45
CA LEU A 88 4.19 -2.46 2.80
C LEU A 88 4.07 -3.58 3.82
N ILE A 89 3.61 -4.77 3.40
CA ILE A 89 3.29 -5.89 4.29
C ILE A 89 4.03 -7.14 3.82
N ASP A 90 5.14 -7.44 4.48
CA ASP A 90 5.83 -8.71 4.31
C ASP A 90 4.99 -9.84 4.91
N VAL A 91 4.96 -11.00 4.25
CA VAL A 91 4.14 -12.15 4.70
C VAL A 91 4.56 -12.67 6.07
N HIS A 92 5.86 -12.60 6.40
CA HIS A 92 6.36 -13.04 7.71
C HIS A 92 5.88 -12.10 8.82
N ASP A 93 5.95 -10.79 8.59
CA ASP A 93 5.41 -9.82 9.52
C ASP A 93 3.90 -9.98 9.69
N LEU A 94 3.18 -10.22 8.60
CA LEU A 94 1.74 -10.50 8.63
C LEU A 94 1.46 -11.74 9.49
N GLY A 95 2.22 -12.80 9.29
CA GLY A 95 2.07 -14.04 10.06
C GLY A 95 2.27 -13.83 11.55
N GLU A 96 3.27 -13.06 11.95
CA GLU A 96 3.53 -12.76 13.35
C GLU A 96 2.41 -11.92 13.99
N VAL A 97 1.91 -10.93 13.27
CA VAL A 97 0.83 -10.07 13.78
C VAL A 97 -0.49 -10.83 13.87
N VAL A 98 -0.81 -11.66 12.88
CA VAL A 98 -2.02 -12.51 12.91
C VAL A 98 -1.92 -13.53 14.03
N ALA A 99 -0.75 -14.15 14.24
CA ALA A 99 -0.54 -15.10 15.32
C ALA A 99 -0.72 -14.45 16.70
N ALA A 100 -0.32 -13.20 16.86
CA ALA A 100 -0.41 -12.48 18.14
C ALA A 100 -1.79 -11.87 18.39
N HIS A 101 -2.48 -11.41 17.36
CA HIS A 101 -3.69 -10.58 17.48
C HIS A 101 -4.93 -11.15 16.78
N GLY A 102 -4.81 -12.27 16.07
CA GLY A 102 -5.91 -12.84 15.28
C GLY A 102 -6.14 -12.06 13.97
N GLU A 103 -7.28 -12.31 13.35
CA GLU A 103 -7.60 -11.79 12.01
C GLU A 103 -8.41 -10.48 12.04
N HIS A 104 -8.29 -9.70 13.08
CA HIS A 104 -9.02 -8.45 13.21
C HIS A 104 -8.34 -7.35 12.37
N HIS A 105 -8.94 -6.99 11.24
CA HIS A 105 -8.32 -6.13 10.23
C HIS A 105 -7.84 -4.78 10.75
N VAL A 106 -8.63 -4.13 11.61
CA VAL A 106 -8.26 -2.84 12.18
C VAL A 106 -7.00 -2.96 13.05
N THR A 107 -6.92 -4.03 13.84
CA THR A 107 -5.75 -4.30 14.66
C THR A 107 -4.52 -4.60 13.80
N LEU A 108 -4.68 -5.44 12.77
CA LEU A 108 -3.59 -5.75 11.83
C LEU A 108 -3.07 -4.49 11.14
N ALA A 109 -3.98 -3.63 10.67
CA ALA A 109 -3.60 -2.39 10.01
C ALA A 109 -2.76 -1.50 10.93
N ARG A 110 -3.20 -1.35 12.18
CA ARG A 110 -2.48 -0.55 13.17
C ARG A 110 -1.10 -1.12 13.49
N GLU A 111 -1.02 -2.41 13.73
CA GLU A 111 0.25 -3.08 14.08
C GLU A 111 1.24 -3.06 12.92
N LEU A 112 0.75 -3.17 11.69
CA LEU A 112 1.59 -3.15 10.49
C LEU A 112 1.79 -1.73 9.92
N ARG A 113 1.18 -0.72 10.54
CA ARG A 113 1.32 0.71 10.17
C ARG A 113 0.88 1.00 8.73
N VAL A 114 -0.25 0.44 8.36
CA VAL A 114 -0.86 0.61 7.04
C VAL A 114 -2.33 1.00 7.17
N SER A 115 -2.93 1.40 6.04
CA SER A 115 -4.37 1.66 6.00
C SER A 115 -5.17 0.36 6.07
N LEU A 116 -6.42 0.45 6.49
CA LEU A 116 -7.33 -0.69 6.47
C LEU A 116 -7.52 -1.24 5.05
N HIS A 117 -7.58 -0.35 4.06
CA HIS A 117 -7.66 -0.76 2.65
C HIS A 117 -6.46 -1.63 2.24
N THR A 118 -5.25 -1.25 2.65
CA THR A 118 -4.03 -2.00 2.34
C THR A 118 -4.06 -3.40 2.93
N ILE A 119 -4.52 -3.57 4.18
CA ILE A 119 -4.69 -4.89 4.78
C ILE A 119 -5.67 -5.75 3.96
N ARG A 120 -6.81 -5.18 3.59
CA ARG A 120 -7.82 -5.90 2.81
C ARG A 120 -7.28 -6.35 1.46
N VAL A 121 -6.58 -5.47 0.76
CA VAL A 121 -5.93 -5.80 -0.51
C VAL A 121 -4.90 -6.91 -0.32
N ARG A 122 -4.06 -6.81 0.70
CA ARG A 122 -3.03 -7.82 0.97
C ARG A 122 -3.62 -9.20 1.21
N LEU A 123 -4.64 -9.29 2.05
CA LEU A 123 -5.27 -10.56 2.41
C LEU A 123 -6.05 -11.19 1.25
N THR A 124 -6.61 -10.39 0.35
CA THR A 124 -7.34 -10.91 -0.81
C THR A 124 -6.45 -11.24 -2.00
N ASN A 125 -5.16 -10.91 -1.94
CA ASN A 125 -4.21 -11.13 -3.03
C ASN A 125 -2.96 -11.91 -2.58
N LEU A 126 -3.12 -12.84 -1.65
CA LEU A 126 -2.04 -13.71 -1.21
C LEU A 126 -1.71 -14.74 -2.29
N HIS A 127 -0.41 -14.97 -2.51
CA HIS A 127 0.03 -16.12 -3.30
C HIS A 127 -0.26 -17.42 -2.55
N PRO A 128 -0.48 -18.53 -3.27
CA PRO A 128 -0.69 -19.84 -2.63
C PRO A 128 0.39 -20.21 -1.61
N ALA A 129 1.66 -19.90 -1.91
CA ALA A 129 2.76 -20.15 -0.99
C ALA A 129 2.65 -19.30 0.29
N GLU A 130 2.22 -18.05 0.18
CA GLU A 130 1.99 -17.17 1.32
C GLU A 130 0.82 -17.65 2.18
N LEU A 131 -0.26 -18.06 1.54
CA LEU A 131 -1.42 -18.62 2.24
C LEU A 131 -1.04 -19.89 3.00
N HIS A 132 -0.23 -20.74 2.38
CA HIS A 132 0.29 -21.96 3.01
C HIS A 132 1.14 -21.61 4.25
N TYR A 133 2.03 -20.64 4.12
CA TYR A 133 2.86 -20.16 5.23
C TYR A 133 2.00 -19.66 6.39
N LEU A 134 1.01 -18.82 6.11
CA LEU A 134 0.13 -18.27 7.14
C LEU A 134 -0.66 -19.36 7.86
N ARG A 135 -1.19 -20.33 7.12
CA ARG A 135 -1.93 -21.47 7.70
C ARG A 135 -1.05 -22.30 8.61
N ARG A 136 0.18 -22.55 8.20
CA ARG A 136 1.16 -23.28 9.05
C ARG A 136 1.45 -22.49 10.32
N ARG A 137 1.76 -21.21 10.18
CA ARG A 137 2.10 -20.36 11.32
C ARG A 137 0.98 -20.30 12.35
N LEU A 138 -0.28 -20.23 11.90
CA LEU A 138 -1.45 -20.22 12.79
C LEU A 138 -1.63 -21.55 13.53
N LYS A 139 -1.30 -22.67 12.90
CA LYS A 139 -1.35 -24.00 13.56
C LYS A 139 -0.29 -24.13 14.66
N GLU A 140 0.84 -23.47 14.51
CA GLU A 140 1.93 -23.51 15.49
C GLU A 140 1.58 -22.77 16.78
N VAL A 141 0.68 -21.80 16.76
CA VAL A 141 0.27 -21.01 17.91
C VAL A 141 -1.12 -21.37 18.46
N GLY A 142 -1.85 -22.23 17.74
CA GLY A 142 -3.22 -22.66 18.11
C GLY A 142 -3.28 -23.82 19.06
#